data_2b3133b288c6102b245ee76e3ffa314d
#
_entry.id   2b3133b288c6102b245ee76e3ffa314d
#
_cell.length_a   1.000
_cell.length_b   1.000
_cell.length_c   1.000
_cell.angle_alpha   90.00
_cell.angle_beta   90.00
_cell.angle_gamma   90.00
#
_symmetry.space_group_name_H-M   'P 1'
#
loop_
_entity.id
_entity.type
_entity.pdbx_description
1 polymer ?
#
loop_
_entity_poly.entity_id
_entity_poly.type
_entity_poly.pdbx_seq_one_letter_code
_entity_poly.pdbx_strand_id
1 'polypeptide(L)'
;DYGLFTGALAGYLEKVGAVSTKDPDRDRLIVKSLLTGEANWIIFPEGRMVKNKKIVEKGQFMISWAGGKHPPHTGAATLAIRTEFYRRRLRRLAEEKPDEVEYLMDLFQIESLEPVINRHTYIVPVNLTYYPIRARENILSNLASRLVDNLPDRALEELMTEGSMLISGVDIDIRFGDPILIGECLECTIIESDIRAERRINFDDPVASKSAMRKEALKLMQLYMTDIYNMTTVNLDHLFASMLRFLRVKQIDEGDLRRRVFLAATRIQQHAGLHLHSSLKEDPIHLLTDDRFGIADDFITIALEKGNLQKVNDRLIKDQATFTSAYDFHRARIDNPLDVIANAVEPLTQLQRTV
;
A
#
# COMPACT_ATOMS: atom_id res chain seq x y z
N ASP A 1 6.44 -7.84 -11.75
CA ASP A 1 7.75 -8.49 -11.67
C ASP A 1 8.04 -9.26 -12.96
N TYR A 2 9.25 -9.09 -13.52
CA TYR A 2 9.57 -9.63 -14.87
C TYR A 2 9.50 -11.17 -14.93
N GLY A 3 9.84 -11.83 -13.83
CA GLY A 3 9.78 -13.29 -13.75
C GLY A 3 8.39 -13.89 -13.86
N LEU A 4 7.36 -13.10 -13.58
CA LEU A 4 5.96 -13.54 -13.66
C LEU A 4 5.42 -13.54 -15.10
N PHE A 5 6.02 -12.78 -16.03
CA PHE A 5 5.62 -12.72 -17.43
C PHE A 5 6.35 -13.77 -18.29
N THR A 6 6.69 -14.93 -17.72
CA THR A 6 7.31 -16.06 -18.40
C THR A 6 6.51 -17.35 -18.16
N GLY A 7 6.49 -18.25 -19.14
CA GLY A 7 5.81 -19.55 -19.01
C GLY A 7 4.27 -19.49 -18.96
N ALA A 8 3.66 -20.46 -18.33
CA ALA A 8 2.19 -20.61 -18.30
C ALA A 8 1.46 -19.47 -17.56
N LEU A 9 2.12 -18.81 -16.61
CA LEU A 9 1.56 -17.70 -15.84
C LEU A 9 1.45 -16.41 -16.65
N ALA A 10 2.33 -16.22 -17.66
CA ALA A 10 2.30 -15.04 -18.53
C ALA A 10 0.93 -14.91 -19.24
N GLY A 11 0.44 -15.97 -19.84
CA GLY A 11 -0.85 -15.95 -20.53
C GLY A 11 -2.05 -15.70 -19.62
N TYR A 12 -1.96 -16.06 -18.33
CA TYR A 12 -2.97 -15.71 -17.36
C TYR A 12 -2.90 -14.22 -17.00
N LEU A 13 -1.71 -13.69 -16.74
CA LEU A 13 -1.50 -12.28 -16.38
C LEU A 13 -1.95 -11.34 -17.52
N GLU A 14 -1.66 -11.69 -18.77
CA GLU A 14 -2.15 -10.94 -19.93
C GLU A 14 -3.69 -10.92 -19.99
N LYS A 15 -4.34 -12.07 -19.73
CA LYS A 15 -5.81 -12.15 -19.72
C LYS A 15 -6.46 -11.31 -18.63
N VAL A 16 -5.80 -11.12 -17.50
CA VAL A 16 -6.29 -10.22 -16.44
C VAL A 16 -5.85 -8.77 -16.63
N GLY A 17 -5.23 -8.45 -17.78
CA GLY A 17 -4.83 -7.08 -18.13
C GLY A 17 -3.55 -6.60 -17.47
N ALA A 18 -2.73 -7.50 -16.91
CA ALA A 18 -1.45 -7.11 -16.35
C ALA A 18 -0.44 -6.79 -17.46
N VAL A 19 0.30 -5.70 -17.31
CA VAL A 19 1.32 -5.25 -18.26
C VAL A 19 2.69 -5.27 -17.61
N SER A 20 3.69 -5.81 -18.33
CA SER A 20 5.07 -5.88 -17.83
C SER A 20 5.65 -4.48 -17.64
N THR A 21 6.37 -4.29 -16.52
CA THR A 21 7.12 -3.05 -16.27
C THR A 21 8.28 -2.83 -17.24
N LYS A 22 8.66 -3.82 -18.02
CA LYS A 22 9.71 -3.75 -19.05
C LYS A 22 9.17 -3.56 -20.47
N ASP A 23 7.86 -3.52 -20.65
CA ASP A 23 7.26 -3.22 -21.94
C ASP A 23 7.62 -1.77 -22.33
N PRO A 24 8.31 -1.53 -23.46
CA PRO A 24 8.70 -0.20 -23.88
C PRO A 24 7.52 0.71 -24.20
N ASP A 25 6.40 0.14 -24.60
CA ASP A 25 5.17 0.87 -24.95
C ASP A 25 4.20 1.03 -23.78
N ARG A 26 4.53 0.47 -22.62
CA ARG A 26 3.66 0.47 -21.42
C ARG A 26 3.11 1.85 -21.07
N ASP A 27 3.98 2.84 -20.98
CA ASP A 27 3.56 4.18 -20.52
C ASP A 27 2.62 4.84 -21.53
N ARG A 28 2.87 4.63 -22.84
CA ARG A 28 1.99 5.13 -23.91
C ARG A 28 0.63 4.41 -23.89
N LEU A 29 0.64 3.09 -23.70
CA LEU A 29 -0.56 2.27 -23.57
C LEU A 29 -1.43 2.74 -22.39
N ILE A 30 -0.81 2.98 -21.23
CA ILE A 30 -1.52 3.47 -20.04
C ILE A 30 -2.12 4.85 -20.29
N VAL A 31 -1.34 5.78 -20.82
CA VAL A 31 -1.84 7.14 -21.14
C VAL A 31 -2.95 7.10 -22.16
N LYS A 32 -2.82 6.31 -23.24
CA LYS A 32 -3.87 6.11 -24.25
C LYS A 32 -5.16 5.63 -23.60
N SER A 33 -5.12 4.52 -22.87
CA SER A 33 -6.32 3.93 -22.29
C SER A 33 -6.99 4.81 -21.22
N LEU A 34 -6.22 5.62 -20.50
CA LEU A 34 -6.74 6.62 -19.58
C LEU A 34 -7.35 7.84 -20.31
N LEU A 35 -6.77 8.25 -21.44
CA LEU A 35 -7.33 9.32 -22.28
C LEU A 35 -8.68 8.92 -22.87
N THR A 36 -8.75 7.73 -23.48
CA THR A 36 -9.96 7.19 -24.12
C THR A 36 -10.98 6.69 -23.10
N GLY A 37 -10.52 6.35 -21.87
CA GLY A 37 -11.35 5.75 -20.83
C GLY A 37 -11.64 4.27 -21.08
N GLU A 38 -10.83 3.61 -21.91
CA GLU A 38 -10.91 2.16 -22.17
C GLU A 38 -10.58 1.33 -20.93
N ALA A 39 -9.67 1.82 -20.06
CA ALA A 39 -9.26 1.11 -18.87
C ALA A 39 -8.96 2.02 -17.69
N ASN A 40 -9.14 1.45 -16.47
CA ASN A 40 -8.59 1.99 -15.24
C ASN A 40 -7.39 1.13 -14.82
N TRP A 41 -6.37 1.74 -14.25
CA TRP A 41 -5.13 1.06 -13.90
C TRP A 41 -4.96 0.94 -12.38
N ILE A 42 -4.65 -0.26 -11.92
CA ILE A 42 -4.24 -0.51 -10.54
C ILE A 42 -2.72 -0.51 -10.50
N ILE A 43 -2.14 0.38 -9.72
CA ILE A 43 -0.68 0.52 -9.60
C ILE A 43 -0.31 0.46 -8.12
N PHE A 44 0.64 -0.41 -7.78
CA PHE A 44 1.19 -0.52 -6.43
C PHE A 44 2.44 0.38 -6.33
N PRO A 45 2.34 1.54 -5.64
CA PRO A 45 3.42 2.53 -5.62
C PRO A 45 4.65 2.07 -4.84
N GLU A 46 4.51 1.11 -3.95
CA GLU A 46 5.64 0.51 -3.23
C GLU A 46 6.57 -0.27 -4.15
N GLY A 47 6.07 -0.77 -5.28
CA GLY A 47 6.79 -1.57 -6.26
C GLY A 47 7.32 -2.91 -5.75
N ARG A 48 7.08 -3.22 -4.48
CA ARG A 48 7.47 -4.46 -3.79
C ARG A 48 6.58 -4.68 -2.57
N MET A 49 6.43 -5.93 -2.16
CA MET A 49 5.83 -6.24 -0.87
C MET A 49 6.68 -5.64 0.27
N VAL A 50 6.06 -4.82 1.11
CA VAL A 50 6.73 -4.14 2.23
C VAL A 50 6.73 -5.08 3.42
N LYS A 51 7.85 -5.76 3.68
CA LYS A 51 7.94 -6.78 4.74
C LYS A 51 8.36 -6.25 6.11
N ASN A 52 9.19 -5.23 6.15
CA ASN A 52 9.77 -4.74 7.42
C ASN A 52 10.04 -3.27 7.33
N LYS A 53 9.24 -2.34 8.05
CA LYS A 53 9.82 -1.03 7.94
C LYS A 53 9.13 0.12 8.65
N LYS A 54 9.99 1.01 9.02
CA LYS A 54 9.73 2.42 9.22
C LYS A 54 9.48 3.04 7.85
N ILE A 55 8.22 3.24 7.50
CA ILE A 55 7.79 3.77 6.19
C ILE A 55 8.05 5.27 6.08
N VAL A 56 7.99 6.01 7.19
CA VAL A 56 8.25 7.45 7.19
C VAL A 56 9.59 7.73 7.88
N GLU A 57 10.53 8.31 7.14
CA GLU A 57 11.81 8.79 7.65
C GLU A 57 11.97 10.27 7.30
N LYS A 58 12.23 11.10 8.33
CA LYS A 58 12.39 12.56 8.16
C LYS A 58 11.23 13.22 7.38
N GLY A 59 10.00 12.75 7.62
CA GLY A 59 8.80 13.28 6.97
C GLY A 59 8.57 12.80 5.52
N GLN A 60 9.32 11.81 5.05
CA GLN A 60 9.16 11.24 3.70
C GLN A 60 8.89 9.75 3.77
N PHE A 61 8.06 9.26 2.86
CA PHE A 61 7.85 7.83 2.70
C PHE A 61 9.10 7.15 2.12
N MET A 62 9.52 6.05 2.76
CA MET A 62 10.69 5.28 2.37
C MET A 62 10.38 3.78 2.41
N ILE A 63 10.57 3.11 1.29
CA ILE A 63 10.47 1.66 1.19
C ILE A 63 11.85 1.07 1.40
N SER A 64 12.00 0.14 2.34
CA SER A 64 13.29 -0.52 2.61
C SER A 64 13.23 -1.99 2.17
N TRP A 65 14.33 -2.59 1.73
CA TRP A 65 14.48 -4.02 1.46
C TRP A 65 15.89 -4.47 1.86
N ALA A 66 16.22 -5.75 1.70
CA ALA A 66 17.54 -6.29 2.06
C ALA A 66 18.73 -5.57 1.38
N GLY A 67 18.50 -4.92 0.23
CA GLY A 67 19.52 -4.19 -0.54
C GLY A 67 19.57 -2.67 -0.27
N GLY A 68 18.70 -2.11 0.58
CA GLY A 68 18.71 -0.66 0.83
C GLY A 68 17.33 -0.05 1.07
N LYS A 69 17.23 1.26 0.80
CA LYS A 69 15.99 2.04 0.94
C LYS A 69 15.76 2.91 -0.30
N HIS A 70 14.51 3.07 -0.71
CA HIS A 70 14.12 4.02 -1.75
C HIS A 70 12.76 4.66 -1.42
N PRO A 71 12.45 5.87 -1.93
CA PRO A 71 11.11 6.40 -1.86
C PRO A 71 10.14 5.54 -2.68
N PRO A 72 8.83 5.59 -2.42
CA PRO A 72 7.82 4.99 -3.29
C PRO A 72 7.98 5.43 -4.74
N HIS A 73 7.54 4.60 -5.68
CA HIS A 73 7.62 4.95 -7.08
C HIS A 73 6.61 6.05 -7.44
N THR A 74 7.06 7.03 -8.22
CA THR A 74 6.21 8.11 -8.72
C THR A 74 5.45 7.74 -10.01
N GLY A 75 5.53 6.48 -10.44
CA GLY A 75 4.98 6.03 -11.72
C GLY A 75 3.50 6.36 -11.91
N ALA A 76 2.67 6.06 -10.92
CA ALA A 76 1.24 6.38 -10.95
C ALA A 76 1.00 7.89 -11.13
N ALA A 77 1.66 8.71 -10.30
CA ALA A 77 1.55 10.17 -10.38
C ALA A 77 2.05 10.71 -11.73
N THR A 78 3.19 10.20 -12.22
CA THR A 78 3.75 10.64 -13.50
C THR A 78 2.82 10.32 -14.67
N LEU A 79 2.25 9.12 -14.71
CA LEU A 79 1.34 8.70 -15.77
C LEU A 79 0.02 9.50 -15.73
N ALA A 80 -0.53 9.74 -14.55
CA ALA A 80 -1.73 10.54 -14.38
C ALA A 80 -1.51 12.00 -14.81
N ILE A 81 -0.38 12.61 -14.43
CA ILE A 81 0.00 13.97 -14.86
C ILE A 81 0.20 14.03 -16.38
N ARG A 82 0.88 13.03 -16.98
CA ARG A 82 1.05 12.98 -18.45
C ARG A 82 -0.30 12.82 -19.16
N THR A 83 -1.19 12.00 -18.63
CA THR A 83 -2.54 11.84 -19.20
C THR A 83 -3.30 13.17 -19.20
N GLU A 84 -3.34 13.86 -18.07
CA GLU A 84 -4.04 15.14 -17.97
C GLU A 84 -3.36 16.25 -18.76
N PHE A 85 -2.03 16.23 -18.90
CA PHE A 85 -1.28 17.13 -19.78
C PHE A 85 -1.74 17.01 -21.23
N TYR A 86 -1.78 15.80 -21.79
CA TYR A 86 -2.26 15.58 -23.16
C TYR A 86 -3.76 15.90 -23.31
N ARG A 87 -4.57 15.59 -22.32
CA ARG A 87 -6.00 15.93 -22.30
C ARG A 87 -6.22 17.44 -22.36
N ARG A 88 -5.50 18.21 -21.54
CA ARG A 88 -5.56 19.68 -21.57
C ARG A 88 -5.02 20.23 -22.88
N ARG A 89 -3.95 19.64 -23.42
CA ARG A 89 -3.40 20.03 -24.70
C ARG A 89 -4.42 19.80 -25.83
N LEU A 90 -5.04 18.63 -25.90
CA LEU A 90 -6.12 18.34 -26.86
C LEU A 90 -7.28 19.33 -26.72
N ARG A 91 -7.72 19.58 -25.50
CA ARG A 91 -8.81 20.54 -25.23
C ARG A 91 -8.44 21.96 -25.70
N ARG A 92 -7.22 22.40 -25.41
CA ARG A 92 -6.76 23.74 -25.74
C ARG A 92 -6.59 23.96 -27.24
N LEU A 93 -6.03 22.97 -27.93
CA LEU A 93 -5.72 23.06 -29.34
C LEU A 93 -6.92 22.70 -30.25
N ALA A 94 -8.00 22.20 -29.72
CA ALA A 94 -9.15 21.71 -30.47
C ALA A 94 -9.68 22.74 -31.50
N GLU A 95 -9.69 24.02 -31.12
CA GLU A 95 -10.16 25.11 -31.98
C GLU A 95 -9.03 25.85 -32.70
N GLU A 96 -7.81 25.84 -32.15
CA GLU A 96 -6.71 26.70 -32.60
C GLU A 96 -5.76 25.98 -33.57
N LYS A 97 -5.58 24.67 -33.42
CA LYS A 97 -4.57 23.88 -34.17
C LYS A 97 -5.07 22.49 -34.54
N PRO A 98 -5.97 22.35 -35.50
CA PRO A 98 -6.55 21.06 -35.91
C PRO A 98 -5.50 20.02 -36.28
N ASP A 99 -4.42 20.40 -36.99
CA ASP A 99 -3.35 19.49 -37.42
C ASP A 99 -2.61 18.84 -36.24
N GLU A 100 -2.42 19.59 -35.16
CA GLU A 100 -1.79 19.03 -33.95
C GLU A 100 -2.74 18.12 -33.18
N VAL A 101 -4.02 18.45 -33.18
CA VAL A 101 -5.08 17.60 -32.60
C VAL A 101 -5.18 16.29 -33.34
N GLU A 102 -5.21 16.33 -34.69
CA GLU A 102 -5.24 15.14 -35.55
C GLU A 102 -4.00 14.27 -35.26
N TYR A 103 -2.83 14.88 -35.21
CA TYR A 103 -1.58 14.18 -34.87
C TYR A 103 -1.65 13.50 -33.48
N LEU A 104 -2.17 14.17 -32.45
CA LEU A 104 -2.28 13.59 -31.11
C LEU A 104 -3.37 12.49 -31.06
N MET A 105 -4.43 12.65 -31.84
CA MET A 105 -5.45 11.60 -32.00
C MET A 105 -4.85 10.34 -32.63
N ASP A 106 -4.07 10.49 -33.68
CA ASP A 106 -3.34 9.37 -34.30
C ASP A 106 -2.33 8.73 -33.36
N LEU A 107 -1.54 9.56 -32.65
CA LEU A 107 -0.52 9.08 -31.69
C LEU A 107 -1.12 8.19 -30.60
N PHE A 108 -2.30 8.55 -30.10
CA PHE A 108 -3.01 7.82 -29.04
C PHE A 108 -4.15 6.96 -29.57
N GLN A 109 -4.32 6.85 -30.89
CA GLN A 109 -5.40 6.09 -31.52
C GLN A 109 -6.79 6.48 -30.94
N ILE A 110 -7.06 7.77 -30.86
CA ILE A 110 -8.32 8.34 -30.37
C ILE A 110 -9.29 8.44 -31.54
N GLU A 111 -10.40 7.73 -31.47
CA GLU A 111 -11.44 7.74 -32.53
C GLU A 111 -12.33 8.98 -32.45
N SER A 112 -12.58 9.48 -31.26
CA SER A 112 -13.45 10.64 -31.01
C SER A 112 -12.82 11.55 -29.96
N LEU A 113 -12.72 12.84 -30.29
CA LEU A 113 -12.13 13.86 -29.42
C LEU A 113 -13.03 14.24 -28.25
N GLU A 114 -14.33 14.37 -28.48
CA GLU A 114 -15.28 14.88 -27.50
C GLU A 114 -15.29 14.13 -26.17
N PRO A 115 -15.36 12.78 -26.13
CA PRO A 115 -15.28 12.04 -24.86
C PRO A 115 -13.97 12.25 -24.13
N VAL A 116 -12.88 12.48 -24.85
CA VAL A 116 -11.54 12.67 -24.27
C VAL A 116 -11.44 14.01 -23.56
N ILE A 117 -11.82 15.10 -24.20
CA ILE A 117 -11.69 16.46 -23.65
C ILE A 117 -12.68 16.76 -22.51
N ASN A 118 -13.79 16.03 -22.44
CA ASN A 118 -14.84 16.21 -21.42
C ASN A 118 -14.60 15.38 -20.16
N ARG A 119 -13.57 14.53 -20.14
CA ARG A 119 -13.19 13.74 -18.94
C ARG A 119 -12.12 14.44 -18.12
N HIS A 120 -11.92 13.92 -16.92
CA HIS A 120 -10.84 14.30 -16.02
C HIS A 120 -10.06 13.06 -15.59
N THR A 121 -8.80 13.26 -15.24
CA THR A 121 -7.96 12.21 -14.68
C THR A 121 -7.95 12.28 -13.17
N TYR A 122 -8.13 11.14 -12.52
CA TYR A 122 -8.12 11.01 -11.06
C TYR A 122 -7.13 9.94 -10.63
N ILE A 123 -6.57 10.10 -9.43
CA ILE A 123 -5.98 9.01 -8.67
C ILE A 123 -6.91 8.71 -7.49
N VAL A 124 -7.31 7.46 -7.35
CA VAL A 124 -8.08 6.98 -6.20
C VAL A 124 -7.13 6.19 -5.29
N PRO A 125 -6.77 6.71 -4.11
CA PRO A 125 -6.00 5.94 -3.13
C PRO A 125 -6.80 4.72 -2.67
N VAL A 126 -6.14 3.55 -2.62
CA VAL A 126 -6.79 2.31 -2.15
C VAL A 126 -5.88 1.65 -1.12
N ASN A 127 -6.45 1.33 0.03
CA ASN A 127 -5.79 0.55 1.07
C ASN A 127 -6.36 -0.86 1.14
N LEU A 128 -5.47 -1.85 1.23
CA LEU A 128 -5.78 -3.24 1.50
C LEU A 128 -5.19 -3.62 2.86
N THR A 129 -6.04 -3.98 3.80
CA THR A 129 -5.60 -4.47 5.12
C THR A 129 -6.06 -5.90 5.32
N TYR A 130 -5.13 -6.78 5.67
CA TYR A 130 -5.38 -8.19 5.94
C TYR A 130 -5.41 -8.46 7.44
N TYR A 131 -6.28 -9.39 7.87
CA TYR A 131 -6.34 -9.84 9.24
C TYR A 131 -6.77 -11.31 9.35
N PRO A 132 -6.03 -12.17 10.08
CA PRO A 132 -4.69 -11.92 10.63
C PRO A 132 -3.66 -11.66 9.52
N ILE A 133 -2.63 -10.87 9.83
CA ILE A 133 -1.64 -10.45 8.82
C ILE A 133 -0.72 -11.61 8.41
N ARG A 134 -0.66 -12.67 9.20
CA ARG A 134 0.08 -13.89 8.89
C ARG A 134 -0.75 -15.12 9.21
N ALA A 135 -1.17 -15.81 8.17
CA ALA A 135 -1.78 -17.12 8.30
C ALA A 135 -0.75 -18.17 8.75
N ARG A 136 -1.22 -19.24 9.36
CA ARG A 136 -0.38 -20.41 9.70
C ARG A 136 0.18 -21.02 8.41
N GLU A 137 1.49 -21.11 8.30
CA GLU A 137 2.20 -21.58 7.10
C GLU A 137 1.97 -23.07 6.74
N ASN A 138 1.35 -23.84 7.61
CA ASN A 138 1.38 -25.31 7.56
C ASN A 138 0.57 -25.95 6.43
N ILE A 139 -0.32 -25.24 5.72
CA ILE A 139 -1.17 -25.86 4.67
C ILE A 139 -0.58 -25.66 3.27
N LEU A 140 0.12 -24.57 3.05
CA LEU A 140 0.59 -24.21 1.70
C LEU A 140 2.03 -24.57 1.42
N SER A 141 2.89 -24.70 2.43
CA SER A 141 4.26 -25.20 2.21
C SER A 141 4.27 -26.57 1.52
N ASN A 142 3.30 -27.41 1.85
CA ASN A 142 3.12 -28.72 1.21
C ASN A 142 2.48 -28.67 -0.18
N LEU A 143 1.70 -27.64 -0.51
CA LEU A 143 1.09 -27.48 -1.83
C LEU A 143 2.04 -26.76 -2.79
N ALA A 144 2.72 -25.73 -2.33
CA ALA A 144 3.67 -24.97 -3.13
C ALA A 144 4.91 -25.80 -3.49
N SER A 145 5.42 -26.64 -2.59
CA SER A 145 6.52 -27.56 -2.91
C SER A 145 6.17 -28.58 -4.02
N ARG A 146 4.89 -28.82 -4.28
CA ARG A 146 4.42 -29.72 -5.35
C ARG A 146 4.09 -29.03 -6.67
N LEU A 147 3.88 -27.72 -6.66
CA LEU A 147 3.40 -26.96 -7.83
C LEU A 147 4.48 -26.11 -8.50
N VAL A 148 5.67 -25.99 -7.88
CA VAL A 148 6.59 -24.91 -8.26
C VAL A 148 8.04 -25.35 -8.35
N ASP A 149 8.35 -26.16 -9.36
CA ASP A 149 9.74 -26.54 -9.64
C ASP A 149 10.58 -25.44 -10.34
N ASN A 150 10.00 -24.29 -10.76
CA ASN A 150 10.71 -23.30 -11.57
C ASN A 150 10.33 -21.82 -11.32
N LEU A 151 9.77 -21.45 -10.17
CA LEU A 151 9.52 -20.03 -9.86
C LEU A 151 10.75 -19.40 -9.20
N PRO A 152 11.09 -18.12 -9.54
CA PRO A 152 12.09 -17.37 -8.80
C PRO A 152 11.73 -17.32 -7.31
N ASP A 153 12.71 -17.44 -6.41
CA ASP A 153 12.54 -17.45 -4.94
C ASP A 153 11.61 -16.33 -4.44
N ARG A 154 11.65 -15.18 -5.08
CA ARG A 154 10.82 -14.04 -4.76
C ARG A 154 9.34 -14.24 -5.13
N ALA A 155 9.06 -14.79 -6.32
CA ALA A 155 7.69 -15.06 -6.77
C ALA A 155 7.07 -16.19 -5.93
N LEU A 156 7.89 -17.16 -5.56
CA LEU A 156 7.52 -18.23 -4.63
C LEU A 156 7.15 -17.65 -3.26
N GLU A 157 7.97 -16.75 -2.73
CA GLU A 157 7.75 -16.10 -1.43
C GLU A 157 6.49 -15.20 -1.43
N GLU A 158 6.23 -14.47 -2.51
CA GLU A 158 5.02 -13.67 -2.69
C GLU A 158 3.79 -14.57 -2.80
N LEU A 159 3.84 -15.62 -3.63
CA LEU A 159 2.77 -16.61 -3.79
C LEU A 159 2.49 -17.37 -2.49
N MET A 160 3.54 -17.75 -1.75
CA MET A 160 3.42 -18.42 -0.46
C MET A 160 2.77 -17.52 0.59
N THR A 161 3.09 -16.24 0.60
CA THR A 161 2.54 -15.29 1.57
C THR A 161 1.09 -14.93 1.22
N GLU A 162 0.81 -14.55 -0.01
CA GLU A 162 -0.53 -14.14 -0.44
C GLU A 162 -1.48 -15.32 -0.62
N GLY A 163 -1.00 -16.41 -1.19
CA GLY A 163 -1.77 -17.63 -1.34
C GLY A 163 -2.15 -18.24 0.01
N SER A 164 -1.26 -18.20 1.01
CA SER A 164 -1.60 -18.64 2.37
C SER A 164 -2.67 -17.78 3.01
N MET A 165 -2.63 -16.49 2.81
CA MET A 165 -3.66 -15.57 3.31
C MET A 165 -5.03 -15.88 2.70
N LEU A 166 -5.11 -16.12 1.39
CA LEU A 166 -6.37 -16.39 0.71
C LEU A 166 -7.01 -17.74 1.10
N ILE A 167 -6.19 -18.77 1.38
CA ILE A 167 -6.69 -20.11 1.71
C ILE A 167 -7.03 -20.27 3.19
N SER A 168 -6.38 -19.51 4.07
CA SER A 168 -6.59 -19.62 5.52
C SER A 168 -7.73 -18.79 6.10
N GLY A 169 -8.60 -18.23 5.27
CA GLY A 169 -9.76 -17.48 5.75
C GLY A 169 -9.40 -16.14 6.39
N VAL A 170 -8.47 -15.42 5.76
CA VAL A 170 -8.07 -14.06 6.17
C VAL A 170 -9.14 -13.07 5.76
N ASP A 171 -9.52 -12.19 6.67
CA ASP A 171 -10.36 -11.05 6.35
C ASP A 171 -9.57 -10.00 5.56
N ILE A 172 -10.20 -9.43 4.56
CA ILE A 172 -9.61 -8.39 3.70
C ILE A 172 -10.49 -7.15 3.77
N ASP A 173 -9.99 -6.10 4.38
CA ASP A 173 -10.60 -4.78 4.33
C ASP A 173 -10.05 -3.99 3.12
N ILE A 174 -10.94 -3.58 2.22
CA ILE A 174 -10.62 -2.73 1.08
C ILE A 174 -11.25 -1.37 1.31
N ARG A 175 -10.42 -0.31 1.31
CA ARG A 175 -10.89 1.07 1.49
C ARG A 175 -10.45 1.93 0.34
N PHE A 176 -11.39 2.72 -0.16
CA PHE A 176 -11.17 3.72 -1.20
C PHE A 176 -11.18 5.11 -0.56
N GLY A 177 -10.13 5.89 -0.82
CA GLY A 177 -10.06 7.29 -0.43
C GLY A 177 -10.76 8.20 -1.43
N ASP A 178 -10.77 9.49 -1.11
CA ASP A 178 -11.33 10.49 -1.99
C ASP A 178 -10.51 10.59 -3.29
N PRO A 179 -11.17 10.70 -4.45
CA PRO A 179 -10.49 10.86 -5.72
C PRO A 179 -9.71 12.17 -5.79
N ILE A 180 -8.41 12.08 -6.07
CA ILE A 180 -7.53 13.24 -6.24
C ILE A 180 -7.61 13.70 -7.70
N LEU A 181 -8.10 14.91 -7.94
CA LEU A 181 -8.19 15.51 -9.26
C LEU A 181 -6.81 15.97 -9.75
N ILE A 182 -6.34 15.41 -10.86
CA ILE A 182 -4.99 15.66 -11.36
C ILE A 182 -4.88 17.05 -12.03
N GLY A 183 -5.98 17.59 -12.50
CA GLY A 183 -6.01 18.91 -13.13
C GLY A 183 -5.30 19.99 -12.31
N GLU A 184 -5.48 20.00 -11.01
CA GLU A 184 -4.87 21.00 -10.11
C GLU A 184 -3.33 20.92 -10.09
N CYS A 185 -2.74 19.76 -10.34
CA CYS A 185 -1.29 19.58 -10.41
C CYS A 185 -0.63 20.23 -11.64
N LEU A 186 -1.42 20.66 -12.62
CA LEU A 186 -0.93 21.28 -13.85
C LEU A 186 -1.00 22.81 -13.86
N GLU A 187 -1.42 23.43 -12.77
CA GLU A 187 -1.55 24.89 -12.62
C GLU A 187 -0.19 25.59 -12.41
N CYS A 188 0.81 25.20 -13.17
CA CYS A 188 2.14 25.78 -13.15
C CYS A 188 2.41 26.47 -14.50
N THR A 189 2.88 27.71 -14.46
CA THR A 189 3.11 28.53 -15.66
C THR A 189 3.96 27.86 -16.73
N ILE A 190 4.98 27.08 -16.31
CA ILE A 190 5.85 26.34 -17.25
C ILE A 190 5.11 25.17 -17.89
N ILE A 191 4.27 24.47 -17.14
CA ILE A 191 3.46 23.36 -17.66
C ILE A 191 2.40 23.91 -18.62
N GLU A 192 1.74 24.98 -18.22
CA GLU A 192 0.74 25.64 -19.07
C GLU A 192 1.34 26.17 -20.36
N SER A 193 2.59 26.67 -20.33
CA SER A 193 3.31 27.09 -21.54
C SER A 193 3.54 25.92 -22.51
N ASP A 194 3.91 24.73 -22.02
CA ASP A 194 4.07 23.55 -22.88
C ASP A 194 2.72 23.02 -23.38
N ILE A 195 1.64 23.13 -22.58
CA ILE A 195 0.27 22.78 -23.02
C ILE A 195 -0.14 23.65 -24.20
N ARG A 196 0.16 24.95 -24.17
CA ARG A 196 -0.17 25.93 -25.23
C ARG A 196 0.84 25.95 -26.38
N ALA A 197 1.99 25.28 -26.24
CA ALA A 197 3.03 25.34 -27.26
C ALA A 197 2.51 24.89 -28.63
N GLU A 198 2.76 25.69 -29.65
CA GLU A 198 2.32 25.40 -31.01
C GLU A 198 3.14 24.34 -31.72
N ARG A 199 4.34 24.03 -31.16
CA ARG A 199 5.20 22.97 -31.70
C ARG A 199 4.59 21.59 -31.48
N ARG A 200 4.84 20.69 -32.40
CA ARG A 200 4.52 19.26 -32.21
C ARG A 200 5.28 18.68 -31.01
N ILE A 201 4.58 17.91 -30.19
CA ILE A 201 5.16 17.25 -29.02
C ILE A 201 4.83 15.75 -29.10
N ASN A 202 5.84 14.94 -29.39
CA ASN A 202 5.77 13.49 -29.31
C ASN A 202 5.73 12.99 -27.86
N PHE A 203 5.33 11.73 -27.66
CA PHE A 203 5.21 11.13 -26.33
C PHE A 203 6.51 11.18 -25.54
N ASP A 204 7.65 10.95 -26.18
CA ASP A 204 8.97 10.89 -25.55
C ASP A 204 9.81 12.17 -25.71
N ASP A 205 9.24 13.19 -26.34
CA ASP A 205 9.95 14.46 -26.54
C ASP A 205 10.27 15.13 -25.19
N PRO A 206 11.44 15.76 -25.08
CA PRO A 206 11.75 16.59 -23.94
C PRO A 206 10.88 17.86 -23.96
N VAL A 207 10.15 18.05 -22.84
CA VAL A 207 9.36 19.28 -22.60
C VAL A 207 10.05 20.14 -21.54
N ALA A 208 9.92 21.47 -21.65
CA ALA A 208 10.48 22.41 -20.68
C ALA A 208 9.93 22.18 -19.27
N SER A 209 8.67 21.78 -19.20
CA SER A 209 7.97 21.48 -17.93
C SER A 209 8.34 20.16 -17.28
N LYS A 210 9.19 19.33 -17.87
CA LYS A 210 9.57 17.99 -17.34
C LYS A 210 9.96 18.03 -15.87
N SER A 211 10.78 18.99 -15.47
CA SER A 211 11.21 19.15 -14.07
C SER A 211 10.08 19.56 -13.15
N ALA A 212 9.21 20.47 -13.61
CA ALA A 212 8.03 20.89 -12.87
C ALA A 212 7.03 19.72 -12.69
N MET A 213 6.71 18.98 -13.76
CA MET A 213 5.85 17.78 -13.67
C MET A 213 6.42 16.74 -12.72
N ARG A 214 7.75 16.53 -12.71
CA ARG A 214 8.39 15.61 -11.77
C ARG A 214 8.22 16.05 -10.32
N LYS A 215 8.33 17.36 -10.05
CA LYS A 215 8.11 17.92 -8.72
C LYS A 215 6.66 17.72 -8.26
N GLU A 216 5.70 17.97 -9.14
CA GLU A 216 4.28 17.74 -8.84
C GLU A 216 3.98 16.23 -8.66
N ALA A 217 4.60 15.35 -9.45
CA ALA A 217 4.48 13.89 -9.26
C ALA A 217 5.01 13.43 -7.90
N LEU A 218 6.07 14.04 -7.38
CA LEU A 218 6.56 13.76 -6.03
C LEU A 218 5.57 14.21 -4.94
N LYS A 219 5.00 15.41 -5.06
CA LYS A 219 4.00 15.90 -4.12
C LYS A 219 2.74 15.02 -4.14
N LEU A 220 2.26 14.69 -5.34
CA LEU A 220 1.11 13.84 -5.53
C LEU A 220 1.34 12.43 -4.95
N MET A 221 2.55 11.88 -5.13
CA MET A 221 2.93 10.62 -4.51
C MET A 221 2.90 10.69 -2.99
N GLN A 222 3.40 11.74 -2.37
CA GLN A 222 3.31 11.92 -0.91
C GLN A 222 1.86 12.01 -0.45
N LEU A 223 1.01 12.72 -1.18
CA LEU A 223 -0.41 12.87 -0.88
C LEU A 223 -1.12 11.52 -0.88
N TYR A 224 -1.11 10.79 -2.01
CA TYR A 224 -1.83 9.52 -2.06
C TYR A 224 -1.23 8.44 -1.14
N MET A 225 0.07 8.47 -0.87
CA MET A 225 0.66 7.56 0.12
C MET A 225 0.14 7.87 1.53
N THR A 226 0.03 9.15 1.88
CA THR A 226 -0.58 9.56 3.16
C THR A 226 -2.00 9.04 3.28
N ASP A 227 -2.81 9.23 2.25
CA ASP A 227 -4.21 8.78 2.24
C ASP A 227 -4.32 7.25 2.32
N ILE A 228 -3.49 6.52 1.56
CA ILE A 228 -3.44 5.04 1.62
C ILE A 228 -3.18 4.58 3.05
N TYR A 229 -2.19 5.17 3.74
CA TYR A 229 -1.85 4.72 5.09
C TYR A 229 -2.84 5.19 6.15
N ASN A 230 -3.45 6.36 5.99
CA ASN A 230 -4.50 6.85 6.89
C ASN A 230 -5.75 5.96 6.88
N MET A 231 -6.01 5.27 5.77
CA MET A 231 -7.15 4.35 5.63
C MET A 231 -6.89 2.96 6.18
N THR A 232 -5.74 2.69 6.79
CA THR A 232 -5.44 1.36 7.35
C THR A 232 -6.47 0.95 8.39
N THR A 233 -7.05 -0.24 8.24
CA THR A 233 -7.95 -0.82 9.23
C THR A 233 -7.14 -1.39 10.38
N VAL A 234 -7.30 -0.80 11.56
CA VAL A 234 -6.63 -1.22 12.79
C VAL A 234 -7.28 -2.50 13.30
N ASN A 235 -6.47 -3.50 13.62
CA ASN A 235 -6.91 -4.79 14.14
C ASN A 235 -6.11 -5.19 15.40
N LEU A 236 -6.44 -6.34 15.99
CA LEU A 236 -5.78 -6.80 17.22
C LEU A 236 -4.29 -7.06 17.07
N ASP A 237 -3.84 -7.58 15.91
CA ASP A 237 -2.40 -7.79 15.65
C ASP A 237 -1.62 -6.48 15.76
N HIS A 238 -2.20 -5.40 15.27
CA HIS A 238 -1.60 -4.08 15.38
C HIS A 238 -1.48 -3.63 16.85
N LEU A 239 -2.49 -3.89 17.67
CA LEU A 239 -2.44 -3.53 19.09
C LEU A 239 -1.41 -4.35 19.86
N PHE A 240 -1.40 -5.67 19.67
CA PHE A 240 -0.40 -6.53 20.29
C PHE A 240 1.03 -6.14 19.88
N ALA A 241 1.26 -5.94 18.59
CA ALA A 241 2.56 -5.54 18.06
C ALA A 241 2.99 -4.17 18.63
N SER A 242 2.10 -3.19 18.65
CA SER A 242 2.37 -1.87 19.22
C SER A 242 2.66 -1.95 20.72
N MET A 243 1.84 -2.71 21.47
CA MET A 243 2.04 -2.90 22.91
C MET A 243 3.43 -3.47 23.18
N LEU A 244 3.78 -4.57 22.53
CA LEU A 244 5.08 -5.22 22.71
C LEU A 244 6.25 -4.31 22.33
N ARG A 245 6.06 -3.49 21.28
CA ARG A 245 7.09 -2.56 20.83
C ARG A 245 7.39 -1.46 21.85
N PHE A 246 6.35 -0.84 22.39
CA PHE A 246 6.51 0.24 23.36
C PHE A 246 6.76 -0.24 24.79
N LEU A 247 6.54 -1.52 25.06
CA LEU A 247 6.80 -2.11 26.36
C LEU A 247 8.30 -1.99 26.73
N ARG A 248 8.60 -1.29 27.82
CA ARG A 248 9.98 -1.05 28.26
C ARG A 248 10.63 -2.26 28.95
N VAL A 249 9.80 -3.15 29.51
CA VAL A 249 10.28 -4.38 30.14
C VAL A 249 10.63 -5.44 29.11
N LYS A 250 11.64 -6.27 29.40
CA LYS A 250 12.07 -7.36 28.50
C LYS A 250 11.14 -8.56 28.58
N GLN A 251 10.46 -8.75 29.70
CA GLN A 251 9.58 -9.88 29.96
C GLN A 251 8.27 -9.40 30.57
N ILE A 252 7.18 -10.06 30.24
CA ILE A 252 5.84 -9.74 30.73
C ILE A 252 5.05 -11.03 30.93
N ASP A 253 4.19 -11.04 31.94
CA ASP A 253 3.15 -12.05 32.12
C ASP A 253 2.13 -11.95 31.00
N GLU A 254 1.63 -13.08 30.49
CA GLU A 254 0.70 -13.11 29.36
C GLU A 254 -0.64 -12.45 29.73
N GLY A 255 -1.16 -12.71 30.92
CA GLY A 255 -2.38 -12.07 31.40
C GLY A 255 -2.24 -10.55 31.56
N ASP A 256 -1.04 -10.07 31.98
CA ASP A 256 -0.76 -8.64 32.04
C ASP A 256 -0.68 -8.01 30.63
N LEU A 257 -0.09 -8.71 29.66
CA LEU A 257 -0.08 -8.27 28.26
C LEU A 257 -1.51 -8.14 27.72
N ARG A 258 -2.37 -9.14 27.95
CA ARG A 258 -3.78 -9.15 27.50
C ARG A 258 -4.57 -8.00 28.13
N ARG A 259 -4.42 -7.75 29.44
CA ARG A 259 -5.06 -6.62 30.12
C ARG A 259 -4.65 -5.27 29.53
N ARG A 260 -3.38 -5.09 29.19
CA ARG A 260 -2.89 -3.86 28.53
C ARG A 260 -3.47 -3.69 27.14
N VAL A 261 -3.54 -4.76 26.34
CA VAL A 261 -4.17 -4.73 25.01
C VAL A 261 -5.66 -4.44 25.12
N PHE A 262 -6.37 -5.02 26.11
CA PHE A 262 -7.77 -4.68 26.41
C PHE A 262 -7.96 -3.18 26.68
N LEU A 263 -7.17 -2.60 27.57
CA LEU A 263 -7.24 -1.15 27.87
C LEU A 263 -6.92 -0.30 26.64
N ALA A 264 -5.96 -0.72 25.80
CA ALA A 264 -5.67 -0.04 24.57
C ALA A 264 -6.86 -0.13 23.58
N ALA A 265 -7.46 -1.31 23.42
CA ALA A 265 -8.65 -1.52 22.58
C ALA A 265 -9.81 -0.61 23.01
N THR A 266 -10.12 -0.59 24.30
CA THR A 266 -11.17 0.29 24.86
C THR A 266 -10.90 1.77 24.57
N ARG A 267 -9.65 2.21 24.62
CA ARG A 267 -9.30 3.61 24.35
C ARG A 267 -9.43 3.96 22.88
N ILE A 268 -8.96 3.10 21.97
CA ILE A 268 -9.00 3.42 20.55
C ILE A 268 -10.41 3.41 19.98
N GLN A 269 -11.36 2.67 20.58
CA GLN A 269 -12.77 2.70 20.20
C GLN A 269 -13.39 4.10 20.37
N GLN A 270 -12.84 4.92 21.24
CA GLN A 270 -13.31 6.28 21.50
C GLN A 270 -12.78 7.32 20.52
N HIS A 271 -11.82 6.96 19.65
CA HIS A 271 -11.21 7.87 18.71
C HIS A 271 -11.99 7.92 17.39
N ALA A 272 -12.57 9.08 17.10
CA ALA A 272 -13.15 9.36 15.80
C ALA A 272 -12.04 9.38 14.71
N GLY A 273 -12.34 8.83 13.54
CA GLY A 273 -11.42 8.86 12.39
C GLY A 273 -10.50 7.65 12.27
N LEU A 274 -10.49 6.72 13.23
CA LEU A 274 -9.84 5.43 13.04
C LEU A 274 -10.78 4.42 12.39
N HIS A 275 -10.25 3.69 11.41
CA HIS A 275 -10.95 2.55 10.83
C HIS A 275 -10.61 1.30 11.66
N LEU A 276 -11.59 0.79 12.38
CA LEU A 276 -11.41 -0.39 13.23
C LEU A 276 -11.94 -1.63 12.53
N HIS A 277 -11.21 -2.73 12.63
CA HIS A 277 -11.67 -4.05 12.26
C HIS A 277 -12.85 -4.49 13.14
N SER A 278 -13.71 -5.39 12.65
CA SER A 278 -14.88 -5.88 13.40
C SER A 278 -14.51 -6.40 14.78
N SER A 279 -13.39 -7.12 14.91
CA SER A 279 -12.86 -7.63 16.19
C SER A 279 -12.54 -6.56 17.24
N LEU A 280 -12.41 -5.29 16.83
CA LEU A 280 -12.18 -4.15 17.73
C LEU A 280 -13.40 -3.26 17.90
N LYS A 281 -14.48 -3.50 17.15
CA LYS A 281 -15.74 -2.75 17.30
C LYS A 281 -16.64 -3.34 18.38
N GLU A 282 -16.51 -4.65 18.62
CA GLU A 282 -17.22 -5.36 19.67
C GLU A 282 -16.57 -5.11 21.04
N ASP A 283 -17.28 -5.51 22.11
CA ASP A 283 -16.74 -5.39 23.47
C ASP A 283 -15.42 -6.21 23.58
N PRO A 284 -14.28 -5.56 23.85
CA PRO A 284 -13.00 -6.24 23.92
C PRO A 284 -12.85 -7.15 25.16
N ILE A 285 -13.89 -7.34 25.96
CA ILE A 285 -13.87 -8.19 27.16
C ILE A 285 -13.39 -9.63 26.86
N HIS A 286 -13.62 -10.12 25.65
CA HIS A 286 -13.13 -11.42 25.20
C HIS A 286 -11.60 -11.57 25.27
N LEU A 287 -10.86 -10.47 25.23
CA LEU A 287 -9.40 -10.49 25.44
C LEU A 287 -9.00 -10.93 26.85
N LEU A 288 -9.91 -10.81 27.81
CA LEU A 288 -9.71 -11.18 29.22
C LEU A 288 -10.31 -12.53 29.60
N THR A 289 -11.38 -12.94 28.93
CA THR A 289 -12.21 -14.10 29.33
C THR A 289 -11.90 -15.41 28.61
N ASP A 290 -11.10 -15.40 27.60
CA ASP A 290 -10.32 -16.49 27.01
C ASP A 290 -10.99 -17.69 26.33
N ASP A 291 -12.27 -17.95 26.51
CA ASP A 291 -12.85 -19.24 26.09
C ASP A 291 -13.46 -19.25 24.68
N ARG A 292 -13.51 -18.15 23.96
CA ARG A 292 -14.30 -18.08 22.70
C ARG A 292 -13.56 -17.67 21.43
N PHE A 293 -12.41 -17.05 21.53
CA PHE A 293 -11.72 -16.54 20.35
C PHE A 293 -10.20 -16.69 20.52
N GLY A 294 -9.65 -17.71 19.92
CA GLY A 294 -8.20 -17.95 19.85
C GLY A 294 -7.36 -16.87 19.16
N ILE A 295 -7.91 -15.68 18.93
CA ILE A 295 -7.28 -14.56 18.23
C ILE A 295 -6.05 -14.02 18.99
N ALA A 296 -6.17 -13.83 20.31
CA ALA A 296 -5.04 -13.43 21.14
C ALA A 296 -4.00 -14.56 21.23
N ASP A 297 -4.48 -15.80 21.33
CA ASP A 297 -3.63 -17.00 21.33
C ASP A 297 -2.95 -17.19 19.98
N ASP A 298 -3.64 -16.93 18.87
CA ASP A 298 -3.07 -17.00 17.54
C ASP A 298 -1.92 -16.01 17.37
N PHE A 299 -2.08 -14.75 17.82
CA PHE A 299 -1.00 -13.77 17.75
C PHE A 299 0.24 -14.23 18.55
N ILE A 300 0.02 -14.64 19.81
CA ILE A 300 1.11 -15.08 20.71
C ILE A 300 1.76 -16.36 20.16
N THR A 301 0.96 -17.33 19.69
CA THR A 301 1.44 -18.58 19.09
C THR A 301 2.31 -18.30 17.87
N ILE A 302 1.84 -17.47 16.94
CA ILE A 302 2.62 -17.09 15.75
C ILE A 302 3.90 -16.35 16.14
N ALA A 303 3.83 -15.48 17.15
CA ALA A 303 5.01 -14.76 17.64
C ALA A 303 6.05 -15.69 18.27
N LEU A 304 5.63 -16.75 18.96
CA LEU A 304 6.49 -17.80 19.49
C LEU A 304 7.08 -18.68 18.38
N GLU A 305 6.27 -19.14 17.44
CA GLU A 305 6.70 -19.94 16.28
C GLU A 305 7.75 -19.22 15.43
N LYS A 306 7.58 -17.90 15.25
CA LYS A 306 8.52 -17.06 14.50
C LYS A 306 9.75 -16.61 15.31
N GLY A 307 9.86 -17.00 16.57
CA GLY A 307 10.96 -16.62 17.45
C GLY A 307 10.96 -15.15 17.86
N ASN A 308 9.86 -14.41 17.63
CA ASN A 308 9.73 -13.01 18.07
C ASN A 308 9.46 -12.89 19.55
N LEU A 309 8.86 -13.92 20.13
CA LEU A 309 8.68 -14.11 21.56
C LEU A 309 9.29 -15.46 21.96
N GLN A 310 9.69 -15.55 23.22
CA GLN A 310 10.06 -16.79 23.88
C GLN A 310 9.23 -16.90 25.15
N LYS A 311 8.80 -18.12 25.51
CA LYS A 311 8.09 -18.38 26.76
C LYS A 311 9.04 -19.11 27.73
N VAL A 312 9.31 -18.46 28.87
CA VAL A 312 10.18 -19.01 29.92
C VAL A 312 9.48 -18.80 31.26
N ASN A 313 9.23 -19.88 31.99
CA ASN A 313 8.56 -19.86 33.29
C ASN A 313 7.22 -19.04 33.24
N ASP A 314 6.38 -19.34 32.26
CA ASP A 314 5.09 -18.66 31.97
C ASP A 314 5.18 -17.14 31.68
N ARG A 315 6.37 -16.64 31.47
CA ARG A 315 6.57 -15.26 31.02
C ARG A 315 6.97 -15.20 29.55
N LEU A 316 6.41 -14.22 28.85
CA LEU A 316 6.77 -13.88 27.48
C LEU A 316 8.00 -12.98 27.50
N ILE A 317 9.03 -13.38 26.79
CA ILE A 317 10.28 -12.62 26.60
C ILE A 317 10.34 -12.20 25.14
N LYS A 318 10.51 -10.92 24.89
CA LYS A 318 10.69 -10.42 23.53
C LYS A 318 12.15 -10.48 23.11
N ASP A 319 12.38 -11.05 21.94
CA ASP A 319 13.66 -10.92 21.25
C ASP A 319 13.72 -9.56 20.56
N GLN A 320 14.54 -8.64 21.07
CA GLN A 320 14.61 -7.28 20.57
C GLN A 320 15.00 -7.20 19.10
N ALA A 321 15.90 -8.03 18.61
CA ALA A 321 16.34 -8.01 17.22
C ALA A 321 15.26 -8.55 16.28
N THR A 322 14.73 -9.72 16.57
CA THR A 322 13.67 -10.36 15.78
C THR A 322 12.36 -9.58 15.89
N PHE A 323 12.06 -9.05 17.07
CA PHE A 323 10.90 -8.21 17.29
C PHE A 323 10.93 -6.95 16.42
N THR A 324 12.06 -6.25 16.38
CA THR A 324 12.21 -5.05 15.54
C THR A 324 12.03 -5.37 14.05
N SER A 325 12.50 -6.52 13.58
CA SER A 325 12.39 -6.89 12.18
C SER A 325 10.99 -7.39 11.78
N ALA A 326 10.36 -8.25 12.59
CA ALA A 326 9.11 -8.92 12.21
C ALA A 326 7.86 -8.09 12.51
N TYR A 327 7.85 -7.33 13.60
CA TYR A 327 6.68 -6.55 14.02
C TYR A 327 6.74 -5.07 13.66
N ASP A 328 7.88 -4.52 13.29
CA ASP A 328 7.97 -3.17 12.71
C ASP A 328 7.16 -3.05 11.42
N PHE A 329 6.96 -4.15 10.71
CA PHE A 329 6.07 -4.19 9.56
C PHE A 329 4.62 -3.82 9.89
N HIS A 330 4.07 -4.37 10.96
CA HIS A 330 2.70 -4.07 11.39
C HIS A 330 2.55 -2.62 11.81
N ARG A 331 3.55 -2.11 12.52
CA ARG A 331 3.60 -0.70 12.91
C ARG A 331 3.70 0.23 11.72
N ALA A 332 4.57 -0.08 10.77
CA ALA A 332 4.81 0.80 9.63
C ALA A 332 3.55 1.04 8.78
N ARG A 333 2.62 0.10 8.76
CA ARG A 333 1.32 0.26 8.08
C ARG A 333 0.34 1.18 8.82
N ILE A 334 0.67 1.58 10.01
CA ILE A 334 -0.21 2.34 10.88
C ILE A 334 0.44 3.66 11.29
N ASP A 335 1.50 4.16 10.66
CA ASP A 335 2.24 5.32 11.20
C ASP A 335 1.38 6.60 11.30
N ASN A 336 0.24 6.72 10.62
CA ASN A 336 -0.63 7.89 10.75
C ASN A 336 -1.86 7.70 11.67
N PRO A 337 -2.60 6.59 11.65
CA PRO A 337 -3.51 6.26 12.76
C PRO A 337 -2.74 5.93 14.04
N LEU A 338 -1.45 5.59 13.95
CA LEU A 338 -0.61 5.14 15.05
C LEU A 338 -0.21 6.19 16.06
N ASP A 339 -0.14 7.44 15.70
CA ASP A 339 0.07 8.48 16.70
C ASP A 339 -1.04 8.41 17.76
N VAL A 340 -2.27 8.07 17.32
CA VAL A 340 -3.39 7.87 18.23
C VAL A 340 -3.24 6.58 19.02
N ILE A 341 -2.84 5.46 18.38
CA ILE A 341 -2.60 4.19 19.07
C ILE A 341 -1.38 4.30 19.98
N ALA A 342 -0.30 4.91 19.54
CA ALA A 342 0.88 5.13 20.36
C ALA A 342 0.54 5.96 21.60
N ASN A 343 -0.22 7.03 21.46
CA ASN A 343 -0.68 7.85 22.58
C ASN A 343 -1.62 7.07 23.54
N ALA A 344 -2.37 6.09 23.04
CA ALA A 344 -3.19 5.23 23.89
C ALA A 344 -2.39 4.12 24.59
N VAL A 345 -1.36 3.58 23.91
CA VAL A 345 -0.59 2.41 24.37
C VAL A 345 0.58 2.81 25.26
N GLU A 346 1.30 3.89 24.94
CA GLU A 346 2.53 4.28 25.65
C GLU A 346 2.30 4.48 27.17
N PRO A 347 1.25 5.18 27.65
CA PRO A 347 1.00 5.28 29.08
C PRO A 347 0.81 3.93 29.77
N LEU A 348 0.22 2.96 29.07
CA LEU A 348 -0.04 1.63 29.63
C LEU A 348 1.24 0.79 29.75
N THR A 349 2.20 1.00 28.85
CA THR A 349 3.49 0.28 28.87
C THR A 349 4.41 0.75 29.98
N GLN A 350 4.16 1.91 30.58
CA GLN A 350 4.93 2.42 31.70
C GLN A 350 4.50 1.83 33.04
N LEU A 351 3.33 1.24 33.12
CA LEU A 351 2.85 0.56 34.32
C LEU A 351 3.63 -0.73 34.56
N GLN A 352 4.03 -1.01 35.80
CA GLN A 352 4.65 -2.28 36.15
C GLN A 352 3.65 -3.42 36.08
N ARG A 353 2.42 -3.16 36.46
CA ARG A 353 1.26 -4.05 36.34
C ARG A 353 0.02 -3.22 36.05
N THR A 354 -0.87 -3.78 35.24
CA THR A 354 -2.26 -3.33 35.15
C THR A 354 -3.05 -4.12 36.18
N VAL A 355 -3.64 -3.46 37.12
CA VAL A 355 -4.47 -4.10 38.15
C VAL A 355 -5.85 -4.41 37.61
#